data_5934949e4490fdb3c6ac47ede37ed6fb
#
_entry.id   5934949e4490fdb3c6ac47ede37ed6fb
#
_cell.length_a   1.000
_cell.length_b   1.000
_cell.length_c   1.000
_cell.angle_alpha   90.00
_cell.angle_beta   90.00
_cell.angle_gamma   90.00
#
_symmetry.space_group_name_H-M   'P 1'
#
loop_
_entity.id
_entity.type
_entity.pdbx_description
1 polymer ?
#
loop_
_entity_poly.entity_id
_entity_poly.type
_entity_poly.pdbx_seq_one_letter_code
_entity_poly.pdbx_strand_id
1 'polypeptide(L)'
;MAIYDFIVKSENEKTSKALEKYQKFWTDDEDKYDGMTLKEFKKDGDPGDKVYQYPPLDVDVKLEAFLGEDGSTEIRAYIENGTEEIYVGTAAKTKAKKILKLLQEIDPRITGELYGGKYWKMENSGYVDDRWKEDLTVRVYLEW
;
A
#
# COMPACT_ATOMS: atom_id res chain seq x y z
N MET A 1 14.87 19.16 5.00
CA MET A 1 14.46 17.76 4.74
C MET A 1 13.72 17.69 3.41
N ALA A 2 14.08 16.77 2.56
CA ALA A 2 13.40 16.54 1.29
C ALA A 2 12.67 15.18 1.33
N ILE A 3 11.59 15.07 0.60
CA ILE A 3 10.77 13.85 0.51
C ILE A 3 10.44 13.58 -0.96
N TYR A 4 10.66 12.37 -1.39
CA TYR A 4 10.17 11.86 -2.66
C TYR A 4 9.33 10.62 -2.38
N ASP A 5 8.12 10.58 -2.91
CA ASP A 5 7.23 9.44 -2.71
C ASP A 5 6.76 8.86 -4.04
N PHE A 6 6.45 7.56 -4.01
CA PHE A 6 5.91 6.84 -5.14
C PHE A 6 5.10 5.65 -4.65
N ILE A 7 4.26 5.10 -5.52
CA ILE A 7 3.43 3.95 -5.17
C ILE A 7 3.92 2.69 -5.89
N VAL A 8 3.76 1.56 -5.22
CA VAL A 8 3.99 0.23 -5.77
C VAL A 8 2.73 -0.59 -5.54
N LYS A 9 2.06 -0.98 -6.62
CA LYS A 9 0.87 -1.82 -6.54
C LYS A 9 1.26 -3.28 -6.44
N SER A 10 0.45 -4.09 -5.76
CA SER A 10 0.65 -5.54 -5.72
C SER A 10 0.70 -6.09 -7.14
N GLU A 11 1.70 -6.92 -7.42
CA GLU A 11 2.02 -7.37 -8.78
C GLU A 11 0.98 -8.32 -9.35
N ASN A 12 0.45 -9.21 -8.50
CA ASN A 12 -0.51 -10.24 -8.91
C ASN A 12 -1.34 -10.70 -7.72
N GLU A 13 -2.23 -11.68 -7.96
CA GLU A 13 -3.11 -12.20 -6.92
C GLU A 13 -2.36 -12.85 -5.75
N LYS A 14 -1.25 -13.54 -6.04
CA LYS A 14 -0.43 -14.17 -5.00
C LYS A 14 0.17 -13.14 -4.05
N THR A 15 0.72 -12.05 -4.59
CA THR A 15 1.26 -10.96 -3.77
C THR A 15 0.15 -10.25 -3.00
N SER A 16 -1.01 -10.03 -3.61
CA SER A 16 -2.18 -9.45 -2.94
C SER A 16 -2.63 -10.28 -1.75
N LYS A 17 -2.69 -11.60 -1.89
CA LYS A 17 -3.06 -12.50 -0.78
C LYS A 17 -2.06 -12.44 0.38
N ALA A 18 -0.77 -12.36 0.07
CA ALA A 18 0.27 -12.23 1.09
C ALA A 18 0.14 -10.91 1.85
N LEU A 19 -0.17 -9.82 1.15
CA LEU A 19 -0.38 -8.51 1.76
C LEU A 19 -1.67 -8.44 2.58
N GLU A 20 -2.74 -9.08 2.12
CA GLU A 20 -4.00 -9.20 2.89
C GLU A 20 -3.77 -9.95 4.21
N LYS A 21 -2.99 -11.01 4.17
CA LYS A 21 -2.62 -11.78 5.36
C LYS A 21 -1.83 -10.92 6.34
N TYR A 22 -0.92 -10.09 5.84
CA TYR A 22 -0.16 -9.13 6.63
C TYR A 22 -1.08 -8.11 7.30
N GLN A 23 -2.01 -7.51 6.54
CA GLN A 23 -3.00 -6.57 7.08
C GLN A 23 -3.83 -7.20 8.20
N LYS A 24 -4.32 -8.41 7.97
CA LYS A 24 -5.13 -9.15 8.94
C LYS A 24 -4.36 -9.42 10.23
N PHE A 25 -3.08 -9.78 10.11
CA PHE A 25 -2.23 -10.08 11.27
C PHE A 25 -1.97 -8.84 12.12
N TRP A 26 -1.73 -7.68 11.48
CA TRP A 26 -1.31 -6.45 12.16
C TRP A 26 -2.45 -5.48 12.49
N THR A 27 -3.69 -5.82 12.15
CA THR A 27 -4.85 -4.99 12.47
C THR A 27 -5.72 -5.68 13.51
N ASP A 28 -5.98 -4.99 14.61
CA ASP A 28 -6.89 -5.48 15.64
C ASP A 28 -8.33 -5.44 15.13
N ASP A 29 -9.18 -6.38 15.58
CA ASP A 29 -10.57 -6.47 15.12
C ASP A 29 -11.35 -5.16 15.38
N GLU A 30 -11.06 -4.48 16.46
CA GLU A 30 -11.69 -3.20 16.81
C GLU A 30 -11.30 -2.03 15.91
N ASP A 31 -10.21 -2.17 15.14
CA ASP A 31 -9.74 -1.14 14.20
C ASP A 31 -10.26 -1.33 12.77
N LYS A 32 -10.87 -2.47 12.48
CA LYS A 32 -11.48 -2.71 11.18
C LYS A 32 -12.58 -1.68 10.90
N TYR A 33 -12.62 -1.18 9.68
CA TYR A 33 -13.59 -0.17 9.24
C TYR A 33 -13.59 1.07 10.16
N ASP A 34 -12.41 1.48 10.61
CA ASP A 34 -12.21 2.61 11.54
C ASP A 34 -13.01 2.48 12.84
N GLY A 35 -13.23 1.24 13.27
CA GLY A 35 -13.99 0.95 14.49
C GLY A 35 -15.51 1.03 14.32
N MET A 36 -16.00 1.29 13.10
CA MET A 36 -17.43 1.40 12.83
C MET A 36 -18.06 0.06 12.52
N THR A 37 -19.32 -0.11 12.96
CA THR A 37 -20.17 -1.18 12.45
C THR A 37 -20.79 -0.74 11.12
N LEU A 38 -21.29 -1.69 10.34
CA LEU A 38 -22.00 -1.37 9.10
C LEU A 38 -23.21 -0.47 9.36
N LYS A 39 -23.91 -0.70 10.46
CA LYS A 39 -25.08 0.12 10.88
C LYS A 39 -24.67 1.57 11.14
N GLU A 40 -23.56 1.79 11.85
CA GLU A 40 -23.04 3.12 12.11
C GLU A 40 -22.62 3.84 10.84
N PHE A 41 -21.96 3.13 9.92
CA PHE A 41 -21.58 3.71 8.64
C PHE A 41 -22.79 4.09 7.78
N LYS A 42 -23.85 3.26 7.77
CA LYS A 42 -25.10 3.56 7.07
C LYS A 42 -25.78 4.81 7.61
N LYS A 43 -25.71 5.01 8.94
CA LYS A 43 -26.36 6.14 9.61
C LYS A 43 -25.59 7.44 9.43
N ASP A 44 -24.27 7.41 9.58
CA ASP A 44 -23.42 8.60 9.69
C ASP A 44 -22.62 8.93 8.43
N GLY A 45 -22.55 8.00 7.46
CA GLY A 45 -21.79 8.20 6.22
C GLY A 45 -22.50 9.13 5.24
N ASP A 46 -21.72 9.92 4.54
CA ASP A 46 -22.19 10.78 3.45
C ASP A 46 -21.97 10.11 2.08
N PRO A 47 -22.76 10.47 1.05
CA PRO A 47 -22.53 9.96 -0.30
C PRO A 47 -21.09 10.15 -0.76
N GLY A 48 -20.48 9.07 -1.25
CA GLY A 48 -19.08 9.05 -1.69
C GLY A 48 -18.08 8.65 -0.62
N ASP A 49 -18.49 8.54 0.64
CA ASP A 49 -17.59 8.09 1.70
C ASP A 49 -17.15 6.65 1.50
N LYS A 50 -15.90 6.40 1.84
CA LYS A 50 -15.29 5.07 1.83
C LYS A 50 -14.69 4.78 3.19
N VAL A 51 -14.83 3.54 3.66
CA VAL A 51 -14.09 3.06 4.83
C VAL A 51 -13.52 1.68 4.53
N TYR A 52 -12.22 1.52 4.70
CA TYR A 52 -11.51 0.27 4.42
C TYR A 52 -11.64 -0.71 5.57
N GLN A 53 -11.70 -2.00 5.23
CA GLN A 53 -11.69 -3.09 6.22
C GLN A 53 -10.45 -2.99 7.11
N TYR A 54 -9.30 -2.72 6.50
CA TYR A 54 -8.06 -2.52 7.22
C TYR A 54 -7.58 -1.09 7.01
N PRO A 55 -7.35 -0.32 8.10
CA PRO A 55 -6.80 1.02 7.96
C PRO A 55 -5.38 0.97 7.41
N PRO A 56 -4.85 2.09 6.88
CA PRO A 56 -3.46 2.14 6.43
C PRO A 56 -2.50 1.73 7.55
N LEU A 57 -1.50 0.93 7.19
CA LEU A 57 -0.47 0.43 8.11
C LEU A 57 0.88 1.00 7.74
N ASP A 58 1.60 1.52 8.72
CA ASP A 58 3.00 1.87 8.55
C ASP A 58 3.81 0.59 8.41
N VAL A 59 4.67 0.53 7.40
CA VAL A 59 5.47 -0.66 7.11
C VAL A 59 6.92 -0.28 6.87
N ASP A 60 7.82 -1.21 7.19
CA ASP A 60 9.22 -1.09 6.84
C ASP A 60 9.41 -1.62 5.42
N VAL A 61 9.97 -0.80 4.56
CA VAL A 61 10.13 -1.12 3.14
C VAL A 61 11.59 -1.30 2.80
N LYS A 62 11.89 -2.34 2.03
CA LYS A 62 13.19 -2.57 1.42
C LYS A 62 13.02 -2.42 -0.10
N LEU A 63 13.96 -1.72 -0.72
CA LEU A 63 14.00 -1.56 -2.17
C LEU A 63 15.25 -2.22 -2.73
N GLU A 64 15.09 -2.95 -3.84
CA GLU A 64 16.18 -3.55 -4.58
C GLU A 64 16.15 -3.06 -6.04
N ALA A 65 17.29 -2.64 -6.53
CA ALA A 65 17.44 -2.21 -7.92
C ALA A 65 18.05 -3.34 -8.75
N PHE A 66 17.43 -3.59 -9.90
CA PHE A 66 17.92 -4.55 -10.88
C PHE A 66 18.18 -3.83 -12.20
N LEU A 67 19.35 -4.06 -12.78
CA LEU A 67 19.71 -3.51 -14.08
C LEU A 67 19.58 -4.61 -15.12
N GLY A 68 18.71 -4.42 -16.10
CA GLY A 68 18.55 -5.33 -17.22
C GLY A 68 19.68 -5.18 -18.23
N GLU A 69 19.89 -6.23 -19.04
CA GLU A 69 20.91 -6.25 -20.09
C GLU A 69 20.70 -5.16 -21.14
N ASP A 70 19.44 -4.74 -21.33
CA ASP A 70 19.05 -3.67 -22.25
C ASP A 70 19.21 -2.26 -21.67
N GLY A 71 19.80 -2.13 -20.49
CA GLY A 71 19.94 -0.87 -19.78
C GLY A 71 18.70 -0.42 -19.01
N SER A 72 17.66 -1.24 -18.97
CA SER A 72 16.46 -0.94 -18.17
C SER A 72 16.75 -1.04 -16.67
N THR A 73 16.01 -0.27 -15.88
CA THR A 73 16.09 -0.32 -14.42
C THR A 73 14.75 -0.80 -13.87
N GLU A 74 14.79 -1.76 -12.96
CA GLU A 74 13.64 -2.24 -12.22
C GLU A 74 13.85 -2.02 -10.73
N ILE A 75 12.91 -1.40 -10.07
CA ILE A 75 12.94 -1.20 -8.61
C ILE A 75 11.88 -2.09 -7.99
N ARG A 76 12.29 -3.08 -7.21
CA ARG A 76 11.41 -4.00 -6.50
C ARG A 76 11.23 -3.55 -5.06
N ALA A 77 9.99 -3.60 -4.58
CA ALA A 77 9.66 -3.25 -3.21
C ALA A 77 9.23 -4.48 -2.41
N TYR A 78 9.72 -4.55 -1.17
CA TYR A 78 9.41 -5.60 -0.19
C TYR A 78 8.98 -4.95 1.11
N ILE A 79 8.05 -5.58 1.82
CA ILE A 79 7.76 -5.24 3.21
C ILE A 79 8.60 -6.16 4.09
N GLU A 80 9.36 -5.58 5.01
CA GLU A 80 10.12 -6.35 5.99
C GLU A 80 9.19 -6.74 7.15
N ASN A 81 9.13 -8.04 7.45
CA ASN A 81 8.30 -8.60 8.52
C ASN A 81 9.15 -9.54 9.38
N GLY A 82 9.90 -8.95 10.30
CA GLY A 82 10.85 -9.70 11.13
C GLY A 82 12.00 -10.25 10.27
N THR A 83 12.14 -11.57 10.22
CA THR A 83 13.15 -12.23 9.39
C THR A 83 12.68 -12.53 7.98
N GLU A 84 11.39 -12.29 7.69
CA GLU A 84 10.78 -12.54 6.40
C GLU A 84 10.63 -11.24 5.61
N GLU A 85 10.57 -11.38 4.28
CA GLU A 85 10.29 -10.28 3.37
C GLU A 85 9.07 -10.66 2.53
N ILE A 86 8.14 -9.71 2.39
CA ILE A 86 6.96 -9.90 1.55
C ILE A 86 7.14 -9.07 0.29
N TYR A 87 7.22 -9.73 -0.85
CA TYR A 87 7.32 -9.04 -2.13
C TYR A 87 6.01 -8.33 -2.47
N VAL A 88 6.09 -7.08 -2.87
CA VAL A 88 4.94 -6.27 -3.26
C VAL A 88 4.81 -6.19 -4.78
N GLY A 89 5.81 -5.68 -5.43
CA GLY A 89 5.81 -5.42 -6.86
C GLY A 89 6.94 -4.48 -7.24
N THR A 90 6.81 -3.85 -8.41
CA THR A 90 7.82 -2.95 -8.95
C THR A 90 7.27 -1.53 -9.07
N ALA A 91 8.16 -0.56 -8.91
CA ALA A 91 7.82 0.84 -9.18
C ALA A 91 7.60 1.04 -10.69
N ALA A 92 6.83 2.08 -11.04
CA ALA A 92 6.62 2.44 -12.44
C ALA A 92 7.95 2.65 -13.15
N LYS A 93 8.07 2.14 -14.38
CA LYS A 93 9.30 2.26 -15.18
C LYS A 93 9.75 3.69 -15.38
N THR A 94 8.81 4.62 -15.47
CA THR A 94 9.09 6.05 -15.66
C THR A 94 9.77 6.68 -14.43
N LYS A 95 9.65 6.07 -13.26
CA LYS A 95 10.22 6.56 -12.00
C LYS A 95 11.47 5.81 -11.56
N ALA A 96 11.73 4.65 -12.17
CA ALA A 96 12.79 3.74 -11.71
C ALA A 96 14.17 4.38 -11.72
N LYS A 97 14.54 5.13 -12.76
CA LYS A 97 15.84 5.78 -12.86
C LYS A 97 16.06 6.85 -11.79
N LYS A 98 15.02 7.64 -11.52
CA LYS A 98 15.09 8.66 -10.47
C LYS A 98 15.25 8.02 -9.09
N ILE A 99 14.50 6.96 -8.81
CA ILE A 99 14.59 6.22 -7.56
C ILE A 99 16.00 5.66 -7.39
N LEU A 100 16.53 5.00 -8.43
CA LEU A 100 17.89 4.45 -8.40
C LEU A 100 18.92 5.53 -8.07
N LYS A 101 18.81 6.68 -8.71
CA LYS A 101 19.72 7.82 -8.48
C LYS A 101 19.67 8.27 -7.03
N LEU A 102 18.47 8.42 -6.45
CA LEU A 102 18.31 8.81 -5.06
C LEU A 102 18.91 7.80 -4.09
N LEU A 103 18.70 6.49 -4.37
CA LEU A 103 19.25 5.42 -3.54
C LEU A 103 20.78 5.40 -3.57
N GLN A 104 21.38 5.64 -4.72
CA GLN A 104 22.85 5.61 -4.89
C GLN A 104 23.57 6.86 -4.38
N GLU A 105 22.97 8.04 -4.60
CA GLU A 105 23.65 9.30 -4.32
C GLU A 105 23.38 9.85 -2.92
N ILE A 106 22.22 9.56 -2.32
CA ILE A 106 21.76 10.24 -1.12
C ILE A 106 21.59 9.29 0.07
N ASP A 107 21.39 8.00 -0.17
CA ASP A 107 21.10 7.01 0.86
C ASP A 107 19.94 7.45 1.79
N PRO A 108 18.74 7.65 1.23
CA PRO A 108 17.61 8.18 1.98
C PRO A 108 17.06 7.18 2.99
N ARG A 109 16.37 7.70 4.00
CA ARG A 109 15.55 6.88 4.88
C ARG A 109 14.34 6.38 4.09
N ILE A 110 14.04 5.10 4.18
CA ILE A 110 12.94 4.47 3.45
C ILE A 110 11.85 4.05 4.43
N THR A 111 10.65 4.57 4.23
CA THR A 111 9.46 4.17 4.99
C THR A 111 8.32 3.91 4.04
N GLY A 112 7.24 3.31 4.52
CA GLY A 112 6.11 3.03 3.68
C GLY A 112 4.79 2.93 4.42
N GLU A 113 3.72 2.93 3.63
CA GLU A 113 2.36 2.76 4.11
C GLU A 113 1.64 1.76 3.20
N LEU A 114 1.08 0.71 3.79
CA LEU A 114 0.27 -0.29 3.08
C LEU A 114 -1.20 0.08 3.20
N TYR A 115 -1.90 0.19 2.09
CA TYR A 115 -3.32 0.53 2.06
C TYR A 115 -4.05 -0.16 0.91
N GLY A 116 -5.37 -0.09 0.94
CA GLY A 116 -6.23 -0.69 -0.07
C GLY A 116 -6.98 -1.92 0.45
N GLY A 117 -7.46 -2.76 -0.45
CA GLY A 117 -8.26 -3.93 -0.14
C GLY A 117 -9.74 -3.63 -0.09
N LYS A 118 -10.49 -4.44 0.65
CA LYS A 118 -11.94 -4.29 0.77
C LYS A 118 -12.33 -2.99 1.45
N TYR A 119 -13.43 -2.38 0.98
CA TYR A 119 -14.00 -1.20 1.61
C TYR A 119 -15.52 -1.16 1.44
N TRP A 120 -16.17 -0.44 2.35
CA TRP A 120 -17.57 -0.06 2.20
C TRP A 120 -17.62 1.31 1.51
N LYS A 121 -18.56 1.47 0.61
CA LYS A 121 -18.79 2.73 -0.09
C LYS A 121 -20.24 3.16 0.07
N MET A 122 -20.45 4.43 0.46
CA MET A 122 -21.76 5.03 0.50
C MET A 122 -22.13 5.54 -0.89
N GLU A 123 -23.14 4.96 -1.49
CA GLU A 123 -23.68 5.40 -2.78
C GLU A 123 -24.55 6.65 -2.63
N ASN A 124 -24.79 7.34 -3.73
CA ASN A 124 -25.59 8.57 -3.73
C ASN A 124 -27.03 8.37 -3.23
N SER A 125 -27.57 7.16 -3.34
CA SER A 125 -28.90 6.80 -2.86
C SER A 125 -28.97 6.50 -1.36
N GLY A 126 -27.83 6.56 -0.64
CA GLY A 126 -27.74 6.14 0.77
C GLY A 126 -27.54 4.64 0.97
N TYR A 127 -27.38 3.89 -0.12
CA TYR A 127 -27.07 2.47 -0.06
C TYR A 127 -25.57 2.24 0.17
N VAL A 128 -25.24 1.32 1.08
CA VAL A 128 -23.84 0.94 1.31
C VAL A 128 -23.51 -0.30 0.48
N ASP A 129 -22.54 -0.16 -0.40
CA ASP A 129 -22.00 -1.26 -1.18
C ASP A 129 -20.76 -1.82 -0.48
N ASP A 130 -20.80 -3.12 -0.14
CA ASP A 130 -19.72 -3.83 0.55
C ASP A 130 -18.91 -4.73 -0.38
N ARG A 131 -19.12 -4.63 -1.69
CA ARG A 131 -18.46 -5.48 -2.70
C ARG A 131 -17.18 -4.88 -3.28
N TRP A 132 -16.90 -3.63 -2.98
CA TRP A 132 -15.77 -2.92 -3.55
C TRP A 132 -14.44 -3.40 -2.97
N LYS A 133 -13.45 -3.44 -3.85
CA LYS A 133 -12.09 -3.81 -3.50
C LYS A 133 -11.12 -3.01 -4.37
N GLU A 134 -10.12 -2.41 -3.75
CA GLU A 134 -9.02 -1.76 -4.45
C GLU A 134 -7.77 -2.63 -4.41
N ASP A 135 -6.87 -2.44 -5.37
CA ASP A 135 -5.57 -3.08 -5.36
C ASP A 135 -4.79 -2.67 -4.11
N LEU A 136 -4.17 -3.65 -3.46
CA LEU A 136 -3.26 -3.36 -2.36
C LEU A 136 -2.04 -2.62 -2.89
N THR A 137 -1.70 -1.53 -2.22
CA THR A 137 -0.68 -0.60 -2.67
C THR A 137 0.21 -0.22 -1.50
N VAL A 138 1.50 -0.10 -1.76
CA VAL A 138 2.46 0.46 -0.79
C VAL A 138 2.89 1.81 -1.32
N ARG A 139 2.68 2.86 -0.53
CA ARG A 139 3.27 4.17 -0.80
C ARG A 139 4.62 4.20 -0.10
N VAL A 140 5.66 4.45 -0.88
CA VAL A 140 7.03 4.47 -0.37
C VAL A 140 7.50 5.91 -0.27
N TYR A 141 8.11 6.24 0.85
CA TYR A 141 8.68 7.57 1.10
C TYR A 141 10.20 7.47 1.22
N LEU A 142 10.89 8.28 0.45
CA LEU A 142 12.33 8.46 0.54
C LEU A 142 12.58 9.83 1.15
N GLU A 143 13.24 9.87 2.31
CA GLU A 143 13.47 11.10 3.06
C GLU A 143 14.97 11.34 3.28
N TRP A 144 15.41 12.58 3.09
CA TRP A 144 16.81 12.94 3.31
C TRP A 144 17.01 14.42 3.70
#